data_c44ce6b8b8378fc9e7673c97c1ad528f
#
_entry.id   c44ce6b8b8378fc9e7673c97c1ad528f
#
_cell.length_a   1.000
_cell.length_b   1.000
_cell.length_c   1.000
_cell.angle_alpha   90.00
_cell.angle_beta   90.00
_cell.angle_gamma   90.00
#
_symmetry.space_group_name_H-M   'P 1'
#
loop_
_entity.id
_entity.type
_entity.pdbx_description
1 polymer ?
#
loop_
_entity_poly.entity_id
_entity_poly.type
_entity_poly.pdbx_seq_one_letter_code
_entity_poly.pdbx_strand_id
1 'polypeptide(L)'
;MILGGVNVKIDKGLIGGSTILLVLSLLEETDRYGYEIIKELEVRSDKTFQFKEGTLYPVLHKLENNGYVKSYMAKGDTGKERRYYKITRSGKKQLTEEKKKWEEFSISVNKVIGGESYAFA
;
A
#
# COMPACT_ATOMS: atom_id res chain seq x y z
N MET A 1 -9.34 -13.25 12.74
CA MET A 1 -9.72 -12.94 13.00
C MET A 1 -10.36 -12.41 13.09
N ILE A 2 -10.45 -12.28 13.23
CA ILE A 2 -11.11 -11.74 13.30
C ILE A 2 -11.28 -11.29 13.11
N LEU A 3 -10.86 -11.59 13.00
CA LEU A 3 -11.00 -10.98 12.90
C LEU A 3 -11.77 -10.45 12.54
N GLY A 4 -12.22 -11.18 12.15
CA GLY A 4 -13.23 -10.55 11.38
C GLY A 4 -13.65 -9.30 12.06
N GLY A 5 -14.12 -8.42 11.51
CA GLY A 5 -14.59 -7.20 12.08
C GLY A 5 -13.83 -6.68 13.29
N VAL A 6 -12.90 -7.44 13.72
CA VAL A 6 -12.08 -7.01 14.83
C VAL A 6 -11.05 -6.08 14.30
N ASN A 7 -11.04 -4.87 14.85
CA ASN A 7 -9.99 -3.93 14.51
C ASN A 7 -8.73 -4.37 15.20
N VAL A 8 -8.07 -5.29 14.58
CA VAL A 8 -6.77 -5.70 15.04
C VAL A 8 -5.85 -4.52 14.78
N LYS A 9 -5.35 -3.95 15.83
CA LYS A 9 -4.35 -2.90 15.66
C LYS A 9 -3.11 -3.56 15.14
N ILE A 10 -2.83 -3.32 13.89
CA ILE A 10 -1.62 -3.84 13.29
C ILE A 10 -0.46 -3.03 13.79
N ASP A 11 0.52 -3.73 14.29
CA ASP A 11 1.76 -3.14 14.77
C ASP A 11 2.35 -2.24 13.68
N LYS A 12 2.86 -1.09 14.09
CA LYS A 12 3.50 -0.17 13.17
C LYS A 12 4.62 -0.83 12.37
N GLY A 13 5.33 -1.78 12.97
CA GLY A 13 6.38 -2.50 12.28
C GLY A 13 5.85 -3.31 11.10
N LEU A 14 4.71 -3.96 11.29
CA LEU A 14 4.09 -4.74 10.23
C LEU A 14 3.59 -3.83 9.11
N ILE A 15 2.91 -2.75 9.48
CA ILE A 15 2.41 -1.80 8.50
C ILE A 15 3.57 -1.18 7.74
N GLY A 16 4.59 -0.72 8.48
CA GLY A 16 5.73 -0.06 7.87
C GLY A 16 6.42 -0.93 6.83
N GLY A 17 6.53 -2.23 7.11
CA GLY A 17 7.17 -3.16 6.19
C GLY A 17 6.39 -3.39 4.91
N SER A 18 5.09 -3.10 4.90
CA SER A 18 4.23 -3.37 3.76
C SER A 18 3.73 -2.11 3.06
N THR A 19 3.92 -0.94 3.67
CA THR A 19 3.27 0.27 3.17
C THR A 19 3.68 0.63 1.75
N ILE A 20 4.97 0.52 1.45
CA ILE A 20 5.47 0.83 0.10
C ILE A 20 4.83 -0.11 -0.91
N LEU A 21 4.77 -1.40 -0.59
CA LEU A 21 4.15 -2.41 -1.44
C LEU A 21 2.69 -2.04 -1.72
N LEU A 22 1.95 -1.70 -0.68
CA LEU A 22 0.53 -1.40 -0.80
C LEU A 22 0.29 -0.15 -1.65
N VAL A 23 1.01 0.92 -1.36
CA VAL A 23 0.81 2.19 -2.07
C VAL A 23 1.22 2.06 -3.53
N LEU A 24 2.38 1.49 -3.80
CA LEU A 24 2.82 1.34 -5.18
C LEU A 24 1.90 0.41 -5.97
N SER A 25 1.34 -0.61 -5.34
CA SER A 25 0.39 -1.49 -6.00
C SER A 25 -0.86 -0.75 -6.46
N LEU A 26 -1.38 0.13 -5.63
CA LEU A 26 -2.53 0.94 -6.00
C LEU A 26 -2.21 1.92 -7.13
N LEU A 27 -1.02 2.51 -7.08
CA LEU A 27 -0.62 3.49 -8.10
C LEU A 27 -0.25 2.83 -9.42
N GLU A 28 0.09 1.56 -9.41
CA GLU A 28 0.32 0.84 -10.65
C GLU A 28 -0.97 0.72 -11.47
N GLU A 29 -2.10 0.62 -10.80
CA GLU A 29 -3.40 0.49 -11.46
C GLU A 29 -3.84 1.80 -12.12
N THR A 30 -3.69 2.88 -11.40
CA THR A 30 -4.10 4.20 -11.88
C THR A 30 -3.53 5.27 -10.95
N ASP A 31 -3.40 6.48 -11.46
CA ASP A 31 -3.00 7.61 -10.61
C ASP A 31 -4.10 7.87 -9.58
N ARG A 32 -3.69 8.25 -8.37
CA ARG A 32 -4.64 8.50 -7.29
C ARG A 32 -4.15 9.64 -6.42
N TYR A 33 -5.08 10.36 -5.81
CA TYR A 33 -4.69 11.33 -4.80
C TYR A 33 -4.82 10.70 -3.40
N GLY A 34 -4.29 11.38 -2.38
CA GLY A 34 -4.12 10.78 -1.06
C GLY A 34 -5.37 10.16 -0.47
N TYR A 35 -6.50 10.87 -0.54
CA TYR A 35 -7.74 10.35 0.01
C TYR A 35 -8.18 9.06 -0.70
N GLU A 36 -8.01 9.00 -2.01
CA GLU A 36 -8.35 7.78 -2.76
C GLU A 36 -7.49 6.60 -2.33
N ILE A 37 -6.21 6.86 -2.07
CA ILE A 37 -5.31 5.80 -1.59
C ILE A 37 -5.79 5.29 -0.24
N ILE A 38 -6.09 6.20 0.67
CA ILE A 38 -6.60 5.83 2.00
C ILE A 38 -7.86 4.98 1.87
N LYS A 39 -8.79 5.43 1.03
CA LYS A 39 -10.07 4.77 0.87
C LYS A 39 -9.92 3.37 0.28
N GLU A 40 -9.07 3.23 -0.75
CA GLU A 40 -8.85 1.93 -1.37
C GLU A 40 -8.19 0.95 -0.42
N LEU A 41 -7.24 1.41 0.38
CA LEU A 41 -6.61 0.55 1.36
C LEU A 41 -7.63 0.04 2.39
N GLU A 42 -8.50 0.92 2.83
CA GLU A 42 -9.53 0.56 3.79
C GLU A 42 -10.52 -0.45 3.20
N VAL A 43 -11.04 -0.14 2.02
CA VAL A 43 -12.06 -0.98 1.39
C VAL A 43 -11.51 -2.35 1.02
N ARG A 44 -10.36 -2.39 0.36
CA ARG A 44 -9.80 -3.68 -0.10
C ARG A 44 -9.37 -4.58 1.03
N SER A 45 -9.01 -4.02 2.17
CA SER A 45 -8.54 -4.80 3.30
C SER A 45 -9.63 -5.06 4.35
N ASP A 46 -10.86 -4.76 4.02
CA ASP A 46 -11.98 -4.89 4.97
C ASP A 46 -11.66 -4.17 6.26
N LYS A 47 -11.19 -2.94 6.14
CA LYS A 47 -10.85 -2.04 7.25
C LYS A 47 -9.63 -2.46 8.07
N THR A 48 -8.86 -3.45 7.58
CA THR A 48 -7.63 -3.84 8.28
C THR A 48 -6.59 -2.72 8.20
N PHE A 49 -6.46 -2.10 7.04
CA PHE A 49 -5.51 -1.00 6.84
C PHE A 49 -6.24 0.33 6.85
N GLN A 50 -6.31 0.95 8.01
CA GLN A 50 -6.96 2.25 8.17
C GLN A 50 -5.89 3.31 8.34
N PHE A 51 -5.40 3.83 7.21
CA PHE A 51 -4.39 4.88 7.23
C PHE A 51 -5.05 6.24 7.38
N LYS A 52 -4.38 7.12 8.10
CA LYS A 52 -4.75 8.52 8.18
C LYS A 52 -3.78 9.32 7.35
N GLU A 53 -4.15 10.55 7.04
CA GLU A 53 -3.30 11.45 6.27
C GLU A 53 -1.92 11.61 6.90
N GLY A 54 -1.88 11.76 8.23
CA GLY A 54 -0.60 11.90 8.93
C GLY A 54 0.32 10.70 8.81
N THR A 55 -0.22 9.54 8.48
CA THR A 55 0.57 8.34 8.26
C THR A 55 0.95 8.19 6.78
N LEU A 56 0.00 8.49 5.90
CA LEU A 56 0.20 8.29 4.46
C LEU A 56 1.13 9.33 3.83
N TYR A 57 0.93 10.61 4.12
CA TYR A 57 1.69 11.65 3.43
C TYR A 57 3.20 11.55 3.61
N PRO A 58 3.72 11.22 4.80
CA PRO A 58 5.16 10.99 4.92
C PRO A 58 5.67 9.87 4.00
N VAL A 59 4.86 8.82 3.80
CA VAL A 59 5.22 7.74 2.90
C VAL A 59 5.26 8.23 1.46
N LEU A 60 4.25 8.99 1.05
CA LEU A 60 4.21 9.55 -0.30
C LEU A 60 5.40 10.47 -0.56
N HIS A 61 5.76 11.30 0.43
CA HIS A 61 6.93 12.16 0.32
C HIS A 61 8.20 11.35 0.14
N LYS A 62 8.35 10.30 0.91
CA LYS A 62 9.52 9.44 0.79
C LYS A 62 9.59 8.77 -0.57
N LEU A 63 8.45 8.29 -1.07
CA LEU A 63 8.40 7.67 -2.39
C LEU A 63 8.75 8.67 -3.48
N GLU A 64 8.28 9.90 -3.34
CA GLU A 64 8.58 10.95 -4.31
C GLU A 64 10.06 11.33 -4.26
N ASN A 65 10.62 11.47 -3.07
CA ASN A 65 12.03 11.78 -2.90
C ASN A 65 12.93 10.70 -3.48
N ASN A 66 12.48 9.46 -3.45
CA ASN A 66 13.23 8.34 -4.02
C ASN A 66 12.99 8.18 -5.52
N GLY A 67 12.14 9.00 -6.10
CA GLY A 67 11.85 8.94 -7.53
C GLY A 67 10.90 7.83 -7.93
N TYR A 68 10.24 7.19 -6.97
CA TYR A 68 9.32 6.09 -7.27
C TYR A 68 7.95 6.57 -7.69
N VAL A 69 7.57 7.78 -7.31
CA VAL A 69 6.34 8.40 -7.74
C VAL A 69 6.60 9.86 -8.10
N LYS A 70 5.71 10.43 -8.90
CA LYS A 70 5.67 11.85 -9.21
C LYS A 70 4.30 12.37 -8.84
N SER A 71 4.23 13.64 -8.47
CA SER A 71 2.94 14.24 -8.16
C SER A 71 2.62 15.33 -9.18
N TYR A 72 1.34 15.58 -9.36
CA TYR A 72 0.84 16.65 -10.21
C TYR A 72 -0.54 17.08 -9.72
N MET A 73 -0.92 18.29 -10.08
CA MET A 73 -2.23 18.82 -9.70
C MET A 73 -3.22 18.57 -10.83
N ALA A 74 -4.40 18.12 -10.47
CA ALA A 74 -5.47 17.91 -11.46
C ALA A 74 -6.81 18.03 -10.77
N LYS A 75 -7.84 18.31 -11.56
CA LYS A 75 -9.20 18.36 -11.06
C LYS A 75 -9.85 17.01 -11.25
N GLY A 76 -10.43 16.47 -10.18
CA GLY A 76 -11.16 15.24 -10.27
C GLY A 76 -12.62 15.49 -10.68
N ASP A 77 -13.44 14.45 -10.53
CA ASP A 77 -14.84 14.50 -10.92
C ASP A 77 -15.63 15.61 -10.25
N THR A 78 -15.22 15.99 -9.04
CA THR A 78 -15.90 17.05 -8.30
C THR A 78 -15.48 18.43 -8.76
N GLY A 79 -14.50 18.54 -9.64
CA GLY A 79 -13.95 19.81 -10.06
C GLY A 79 -12.98 20.43 -9.08
N LYS A 80 -12.74 19.78 -7.96
CA LYS A 80 -11.81 20.27 -6.96
C LYS A 80 -10.39 19.85 -7.30
N GLU A 81 -9.45 20.79 -7.22
CA GLU A 81 -8.06 20.51 -7.51
C GLU A 81 -7.43 19.67 -6.42
N ARG A 82 -6.72 18.62 -6.84
CA ARG A 82 -6.10 17.68 -5.94
C ARG A 82 -4.70 17.30 -6.43
N ARG A 83 -3.84 16.90 -5.50
CA ARG A 83 -2.52 16.42 -5.85
C ARG A 83 -2.59 14.93 -6.09
N TYR A 84 -2.37 14.55 -7.34
CA TYR A 84 -2.34 13.15 -7.76
C TYR A 84 -0.93 12.62 -7.73
N TYR A 85 -0.81 11.33 -7.51
CA TYR A 85 0.47 10.63 -7.51
C TYR A 85 0.46 9.58 -8.61
N LYS A 86 1.56 9.49 -9.31
CA LYS A 86 1.74 8.58 -10.43
C LYS A 86 3.00 7.77 -10.21
N ILE A 87 2.92 6.45 -10.40
CA ILE A 87 4.10 5.61 -10.30
C ILE A 87 5.03 5.87 -11.48
N THR A 88 6.33 5.88 -11.23
CA THR A 88 7.34 6.05 -12.27
C THR A 88 7.85 4.69 -12.72
N ARG A 89 8.69 4.68 -13.77
CA ARG A 89 9.35 3.45 -14.20
C ARG A 89 10.17 2.86 -13.05
N SER A 90 10.91 3.71 -12.35
CA SER A 90 11.68 3.31 -11.18
C SER A 90 10.78 2.75 -10.08
N GLY A 91 9.60 3.36 -9.90
CA GLY A 91 8.62 2.86 -8.93
C GLY A 91 8.09 1.49 -9.28
N LYS A 92 7.85 1.23 -10.56
CA LYS A 92 7.39 -0.10 -11.00
C LYS A 92 8.45 -1.16 -10.73
N LYS A 93 9.69 -0.81 -10.94
CA LYS A 93 10.80 -1.70 -10.65
C LYS A 93 10.89 -1.98 -9.16
N GLN A 94 10.73 -0.95 -8.34
CA GLN A 94 10.73 -1.10 -6.89
C GLN A 94 9.54 -1.94 -6.43
N LEU A 95 8.39 -1.78 -7.07
CA LEU A 95 7.21 -2.59 -6.74
C LEU A 95 7.49 -4.09 -6.96
N THR A 96 8.15 -4.43 -8.06
CA THR A 96 8.53 -5.81 -8.33
C THR A 96 9.40 -6.37 -7.20
N GLU A 97 10.35 -5.57 -6.70
CA GLU A 97 11.21 -5.99 -5.61
C GLU A 97 10.42 -6.15 -4.31
N GLU A 98 9.48 -5.24 -4.05
CA GLU A 98 8.67 -5.34 -2.85
C GLU A 98 7.76 -6.55 -2.86
N LYS A 99 7.20 -6.87 -4.01
CA LYS A 99 6.37 -8.08 -4.17
C LYS A 99 7.19 -9.33 -3.91
N LYS A 100 8.41 -9.36 -4.42
CA LYS A 100 9.31 -10.50 -4.24
C LYS A 100 9.66 -10.69 -2.77
N LYS A 101 9.98 -9.61 -2.08
CA LYS A 101 10.28 -9.66 -0.65
C LYS A 101 9.10 -10.20 0.14
N TRP A 102 7.90 -9.72 -0.19
CA TRP A 102 6.71 -10.17 0.50
C TRP A 102 6.45 -11.66 0.27
N GLU A 103 6.61 -12.12 -0.96
CA GLU A 103 6.41 -13.51 -1.29
C GLU A 103 7.39 -14.40 -0.53
N GLU A 104 8.67 -14.05 -0.55
CA GLU A 104 9.70 -14.82 0.15
C GLU A 104 9.44 -14.84 1.65
N PHE A 105 9.04 -13.70 2.21
CA PHE A 105 8.71 -13.62 3.63
C PHE A 105 7.54 -14.54 3.96
N SER A 106 6.46 -14.47 3.18
CA SER A 106 5.26 -15.27 3.40
C SER A 106 5.57 -16.76 3.33
N ILE A 107 6.36 -17.18 2.36
CA ILE A 107 6.75 -18.57 2.22
C ILE A 107 7.53 -19.02 3.47
N SER A 108 8.47 -18.22 3.91
CA SER A 108 9.30 -18.55 5.07
C SER A 108 8.47 -18.64 6.35
N VAL A 109 7.56 -17.71 6.55
CA VAL A 109 6.67 -17.74 7.71
C VAL A 109 5.83 -19.00 7.70
N ASN A 110 5.28 -19.36 6.54
CA ASN A 110 4.43 -20.54 6.43
C ASN A 110 5.20 -21.82 6.70
N LYS A 111 6.45 -21.88 6.33
CA LYS A 111 7.28 -23.04 6.67
C LYS A 111 7.42 -23.23 8.18
N VAL A 112 7.57 -22.12 8.89
CA VAL A 112 7.76 -22.17 10.34
C VAL A 112 6.47 -22.56 11.06
N ILE A 113 5.35 -21.96 10.67
CA ILE A 113 4.08 -22.22 11.37
C ILE A 113 3.37 -23.47 10.87
N GLY A 114 3.95 -24.18 9.89
CA GLY A 114 3.38 -25.41 9.37
C GLY A 114 2.26 -25.21 8.38
N GLY A 115 2.03 -24.00 7.95
CA GLY A 115 1.02 -23.72 6.96
C GLY A 115 1.58 -24.06 5.59
N GLU A 116 0.82 -24.77 4.79
CA GLU A 116 1.32 -25.16 3.49
C GLU A 116 0.74 -24.30 2.40
N SER A 117 -0.39 -24.67 1.95
CA SER A 117 -0.96 -24.06 0.77
C SER A 117 -2.05 -23.05 1.06
N TYR A 118 -2.67 -23.13 2.22
CA TYR A 118 -3.80 -22.24 2.46
C TYR A 118 -3.42 -20.77 2.44
N ALA A 119 -2.17 -20.45 2.66
CA ALA A 119 -1.74 -19.09 2.60
C ALA A 119 -1.85 -18.52 1.19
N PHE A 120 -1.92 -19.41 0.22
CA PHE A 120 -1.97 -19.02 -1.18
C PHE A 120 -3.22 -19.55 -1.88
N ALA A 121 -4.07 -20.09 -1.12
CA ALA A 121 -5.32 -20.63 -1.66
C ALA A 121 -6.26 -19.54 -2.12
#